data_d95c8db601e82876ed54be84e34c4726
#
_entry.id   d95c8db601e82876ed54be84e34c4726
#
_cell.length_a   1.000
_cell.length_b   1.000
_cell.length_c   1.000
_cell.angle_alpha   90.00
_cell.angle_beta   90.00
_cell.angle_gamma   90.00
#
_symmetry.space_group_name_H-M   'P 1'
#
loop_
_entity.id
_entity.type
_entity.pdbx_description
1 polymer ?
#
loop_
_entity_poly.entity_id
_entity_poly.type
_entity_poly.pdbx_seq_one_letter_code
_entity_poly.pdbx_strand_id
1 'polypeptide(L)'
;MKLNDHELFCSAFQKLMISIRRDSLVTQHQLSRVSGLTRQFISLLECGKRIPSFETFCALALGLDMTPVELLERFSSIYETEYLARNRRLRERSKAAEYIRNTSGRRIV
;
A
#
# COMPACT_ATOMS: atom_id res chain seq x y z
N MET A 1 18.22 -3.90 -1.01
CA MET A 1 17.08 -3.46 -0.19
C MET A 1 17.45 -3.53 1.27
N LYS A 2 17.11 -2.53 2.02
CA LYS A 2 17.44 -2.46 3.44
C LYS A 2 16.38 -3.15 4.27
N LEU A 3 16.75 -3.60 5.47
CA LEU A 3 15.82 -4.30 6.35
C LEU A 3 14.57 -3.50 6.70
N ASN A 4 14.74 -2.19 6.87
CA ASN A 4 13.61 -1.33 7.24
C ASN A 4 12.61 -1.14 6.11
N ASP A 5 12.95 -1.53 4.88
CA ASP A 5 12.01 -1.48 3.77
C ASP A 5 10.86 -2.45 3.96
N HIS A 6 11.17 -3.64 4.50
CA HIS A 6 10.13 -4.62 4.79
C HIS A 6 9.18 -4.11 5.87
N GLU A 7 9.71 -3.51 6.92
CA GLU A 7 8.89 -2.92 7.98
C GLU A 7 8.01 -1.81 7.43
N LEU A 8 8.55 -1.02 6.52
CA LEU A 8 7.81 0.04 5.88
C LEU A 8 6.63 -0.50 5.07
N PHE A 9 6.87 -1.57 4.30
CA PHE A 9 5.80 -2.23 3.56
C PHE A 9 4.71 -2.76 4.48
N CYS A 10 5.10 -3.42 5.56
CA CYS A 10 4.15 -3.96 6.53
C CYS A 10 3.32 -2.84 7.15
N SER A 11 3.95 -1.74 7.51
CA SER A 11 3.27 -0.58 8.10
C SER A 11 2.30 0.04 7.11
N ALA A 12 2.72 0.19 5.86
CA ALA A 12 1.87 0.76 4.82
C ALA A 12 0.65 -0.12 4.55
N PHE A 13 0.85 -1.44 4.49
CA PHE A 13 -0.26 -2.37 4.31
C PHE A 13 -1.19 -2.40 5.49
N GLN A 14 -0.67 -2.29 6.70
CA GLN A 14 -1.49 -2.18 7.89
C GLN A 14 -2.45 -1.00 7.78
N LYS A 15 -1.91 0.15 7.45
CA LYS A 15 -2.72 1.38 7.32
C LYS A 15 -3.71 1.29 6.18
N LEU A 16 -3.28 0.71 5.07
CA LEU A 16 -4.15 0.52 3.91
C LEU A 16 -5.35 -0.34 4.28
N MET A 17 -5.12 -1.50 4.89
CA MET A 17 -6.17 -2.44 5.22
C MET A 17 -7.16 -1.86 6.22
N ILE A 18 -6.67 -1.20 7.25
CA ILE A 18 -7.52 -0.59 8.26
C ILE A 18 -8.36 0.52 7.63
N SER A 19 -7.74 1.36 6.83
CA SER A 19 -8.40 2.48 6.17
C SER A 19 -9.52 2.00 5.23
N ILE A 20 -9.20 1.04 4.38
CA ILE A 20 -10.16 0.56 3.37
C ILE A 20 -11.33 -0.15 4.03
N ARG A 21 -11.05 -1.01 5.01
CA ARG A 21 -12.11 -1.75 5.68
C ARG A 21 -13.04 -0.78 6.42
N ARG A 22 -12.46 0.24 7.06
CA ARG A 22 -13.25 1.26 7.74
C ARG A 22 -14.12 2.03 6.76
N ASP A 23 -13.56 2.45 5.63
CA ASP A 23 -14.29 3.21 4.63
C ASP A 23 -15.39 2.37 3.98
N SER A 24 -15.16 1.09 3.82
CA SER A 24 -16.13 0.16 3.21
C SER A 24 -17.14 -0.38 4.20
N LEU A 25 -16.91 -0.15 5.49
CA LEU A 25 -17.76 -0.66 6.57
C LEU A 25 -17.91 -2.19 6.54
N VAL A 26 -16.84 -2.89 6.15
CA VAL A 26 -16.84 -4.36 6.15
C VAL A 26 -16.03 -4.89 7.32
N THR A 27 -16.49 -6.01 7.88
CA THR A 27 -15.77 -6.70 8.95
C THR A 27 -14.69 -7.60 8.35
N GLN A 28 -13.76 -8.05 9.18
CA GLN A 28 -12.78 -9.05 8.75
C GLN A 28 -13.46 -10.29 8.22
N HIS A 29 -14.54 -10.71 8.85
CA HIS A 29 -15.29 -11.88 8.42
C HIS A 29 -15.90 -11.68 7.02
N GLN A 30 -16.50 -10.53 6.79
CA GLN A 30 -17.10 -10.24 5.50
C GLN A 30 -16.03 -10.18 4.41
N LEU A 31 -14.90 -9.53 4.70
CA LEU A 31 -13.81 -9.47 3.75
C LEU A 31 -13.23 -10.86 3.45
N SER A 32 -13.13 -11.70 4.49
CA SER A 32 -12.68 -13.08 4.31
C SER A 32 -13.58 -13.83 3.33
N ARG A 33 -14.89 -13.67 3.46
CA ARG A 33 -15.83 -14.37 2.61
C ARG A 33 -15.76 -13.95 1.15
N VAL A 34 -15.62 -12.66 0.89
CA VAL A 34 -15.63 -12.17 -0.49
C VAL A 34 -14.26 -12.28 -1.17
N SER A 35 -13.19 -12.26 -0.41
CA SER A 35 -11.83 -12.35 -0.98
C SER A 35 -11.30 -13.78 -1.06
N GLY A 36 -11.91 -14.70 -0.31
CA GLY A 36 -11.38 -16.06 -0.20
C GLY A 36 -10.18 -16.20 0.71
N LEU A 37 -9.79 -15.13 1.40
CA LEU A 37 -8.68 -15.15 2.34
C LEU A 37 -9.18 -15.51 3.73
N THR A 38 -8.31 -16.11 4.55
CA THR A 38 -8.71 -16.43 5.92
C THR A 38 -8.74 -15.16 6.77
N ARG A 39 -9.59 -15.18 7.81
CA ARG A 39 -9.62 -14.07 8.77
C ARG A 39 -8.28 -13.89 9.45
N GLN A 40 -7.58 -15.00 9.73
CA GLN A 40 -6.26 -14.96 10.34
C GLN A 40 -5.28 -14.21 9.47
N PHE A 41 -5.30 -14.45 8.17
CA PHE A 41 -4.40 -13.75 7.26
C PHE A 41 -4.73 -12.26 7.18
N ILE A 42 -6.00 -11.93 7.10
CA ILE A 42 -6.45 -10.54 7.11
C ILE A 42 -6.00 -9.85 8.40
N SER A 43 -6.14 -10.53 9.52
CA SER A 43 -5.69 -10.01 10.80
C SER A 43 -4.19 -9.74 10.82
N LEU A 44 -3.39 -10.64 10.24
CA LEU A 44 -1.94 -10.47 10.15
C LEU A 44 -1.56 -9.25 9.29
N LEU A 45 -2.31 -9.01 8.23
CA LEU A 45 -2.10 -7.81 7.42
C LEU A 45 -2.41 -6.55 8.23
N GLU A 46 -3.51 -6.58 8.98
CA GLU A 46 -3.93 -5.42 9.79
C GLU A 46 -3.05 -5.20 11.01
N CYS A 47 -2.31 -6.22 11.42
CA CYS A 47 -1.34 -6.07 12.51
C CYS A 47 0.05 -5.65 12.02
N GLY A 48 0.22 -5.50 10.72
CA GLY A 48 1.51 -5.13 10.15
C GLY A 48 2.54 -6.24 10.19
N LYS A 49 2.11 -7.50 10.24
CA LYS A 49 3.01 -8.65 10.35
C LYS A 49 3.23 -9.38 9.04
N ARG A 50 2.42 -9.10 8.03
CA ARG A 50 2.51 -9.74 6.73
C ARG A 50 2.21 -8.74 5.64
N ILE A 51 2.74 -9.04 4.46
CA ILE A 51 2.34 -8.37 3.22
C ILE A 51 1.74 -9.45 2.31
N PRO A 52 0.79 -9.10 1.45
CA PRO A 52 0.22 -10.07 0.54
C PRO A 52 1.16 -10.35 -0.63
N SER A 53 1.04 -11.55 -1.22
CA SER A 53 1.59 -11.78 -2.55
C SER A 53 0.79 -10.94 -3.55
N PHE A 54 1.30 -10.83 -4.77
CA PHE A 54 0.60 -10.08 -5.80
C PHE A 54 -0.78 -10.71 -6.09
N GLU A 55 -0.83 -12.02 -6.14
CA GLU A 55 -2.09 -12.74 -6.35
C GLU A 55 -3.10 -12.43 -5.24
N THR A 56 -2.64 -12.46 -3.99
CA THR A 56 -3.48 -12.13 -2.84
C THR A 56 -3.93 -10.67 -2.88
N PHE A 57 -3.03 -9.78 -3.32
CA PHE A 57 -3.35 -8.37 -3.48
C PHE A 57 -4.52 -8.19 -4.45
N CYS A 58 -4.50 -8.89 -5.57
CA CYS A 58 -5.59 -8.84 -6.53
C CYS A 58 -6.89 -9.39 -5.95
N ALA A 59 -6.80 -10.47 -5.17
CA ALA A 59 -7.99 -11.04 -4.51
C ALA A 59 -8.59 -10.05 -3.51
N LEU A 60 -7.75 -9.33 -2.78
CA LEU A 60 -8.22 -8.30 -1.86
C LEU A 60 -8.95 -7.18 -2.60
N ALA A 61 -8.39 -6.74 -3.71
CA ALA A 61 -9.00 -5.70 -4.52
C ALA A 61 -10.40 -6.11 -4.95
N LEU A 62 -10.52 -7.30 -5.53
CA LEU A 62 -11.81 -7.81 -5.98
C LEU A 62 -12.82 -7.95 -4.86
N GLY A 63 -12.35 -8.43 -3.69
CA GLY A 63 -13.21 -8.56 -2.52
C GLY A 63 -13.68 -7.22 -1.97
N LEU A 64 -12.96 -6.14 -2.27
CA LEU A 64 -13.32 -4.79 -1.87
C LEU A 64 -14.04 -4.02 -2.98
N ASP A 65 -14.40 -4.71 -4.04
CA ASP A 65 -15.05 -4.11 -5.22
C ASP A 65 -14.18 -3.02 -5.83
N MET A 66 -12.89 -3.30 -5.93
CA MET A 66 -11.89 -2.42 -6.50
C MET A 66 -11.10 -3.15 -7.56
N THR A 67 -10.57 -2.40 -8.52
CA THR A 67 -9.57 -2.99 -9.40
C THR A 67 -8.22 -3.04 -8.67
N PRO A 68 -7.31 -3.95 -9.09
CA PRO A 68 -5.96 -3.95 -8.51
C PRO A 68 -5.24 -2.61 -8.66
N VAL A 69 -5.50 -1.88 -9.76
CA VAL A 69 -4.89 -0.56 -9.96
C VAL A 69 -5.39 0.43 -8.91
N GLU A 70 -6.70 0.43 -8.65
CA GLU A 70 -7.26 1.33 -7.64
C GLU A 70 -6.68 1.04 -6.26
N LEU A 71 -6.54 -0.23 -5.91
CA LEU A 71 -5.96 -0.61 -4.62
C LEU A 71 -4.49 -0.21 -4.57
N LEU A 72 -3.76 -0.39 -5.66
CA LEU A 72 -2.35 -0.02 -5.74
C LEU A 72 -2.16 1.49 -5.60
N GLU A 73 -3.02 2.27 -6.20
CA GLU A 73 -2.96 3.73 -6.06
C GLU A 73 -3.12 4.16 -4.61
N ARG A 74 -4.07 3.56 -3.90
CA ARG A 74 -4.25 3.86 -2.48
C ARG A 74 -3.05 3.42 -1.66
N PHE A 75 -2.51 2.25 -1.94
CA PHE A 75 -1.30 1.78 -1.29
C PHE A 75 -0.12 2.71 -1.57
N SER A 76 0.06 3.09 -2.80
CA SER A 76 1.18 3.94 -3.22
C SER A 76 1.18 5.28 -2.48
N SER A 77 0.02 5.87 -2.32
CA SER A 77 -0.13 7.13 -1.59
C SER A 77 0.30 6.99 -0.13
N ILE A 78 -0.15 5.93 0.52
CA ILE A 78 0.19 5.67 1.92
C ILE A 78 1.68 5.36 2.05
N TYR A 79 2.19 4.50 1.17
CA TYR A 79 3.59 4.08 1.17
C TYR A 79 4.52 5.28 1.00
N GLU A 80 4.23 6.13 0.03
CA GLU A 80 5.06 7.29 -0.23
C GLU A 80 5.10 8.23 0.96
N THR A 81 3.96 8.49 1.58
CA THR A 81 3.89 9.33 2.77
C THR A 81 4.74 8.77 3.90
N GLU A 82 4.62 7.47 4.16
CA GLU A 82 5.38 6.80 5.21
C GLU A 82 6.88 6.81 4.92
N TYR A 83 7.23 6.54 3.67
CA TYR A 83 8.61 6.49 3.23
C TYR A 83 9.29 7.85 3.41
N LEU A 84 8.63 8.91 2.96
CA LEU A 84 9.19 10.26 3.05
C LEU A 84 9.23 10.77 4.49
N ALA A 85 8.26 10.38 5.31
CA ALA A 85 8.25 10.77 6.72
C ALA A 85 9.43 10.17 7.48
N ARG A 86 9.82 8.94 7.15
CA ARG A 86 10.92 8.24 7.84
C ARG A 86 12.29 8.65 7.35
N ASN A 87 12.39 9.18 6.13
CA ASN A 87 13.67 9.42 5.48
C ASN A 87 13.76 10.86 4.99
N ARG A 88 14.21 11.73 5.87
CA ARG A 88 14.32 13.15 5.54
C ARG A 88 15.18 13.38 4.31
N ARG A 89 16.33 12.68 4.21
CA ARG A 89 17.21 12.80 3.04
C ARG A 89 16.52 12.40 1.76
N LEU A 90 15.76 11.32 1.83
CA LEU A 90 15.03 10.82 0.66
C LEU A 90 13.91 11.76 0.26
N ARG A 91 13.31 12.45 1.24
CA ARG A 91 12.32 13.46 0.95
C ARG A 91 12.91 14.59 0.11
N GLU A 92 14.11 15.03 0.46
CA GLU A 92 14.80 16.09 -0.30
C GLU A 92 15.19 15.59 -1.68
N ARG A 93 15.68 14.36 -1.79
CA ARG A 93 16.00 13.74 -3.08
C ARG A 93 14.75 13.59 -3.94
N SER A 94 13.63 13.26 -3.33
CA SER A 94 12.36 13.16 -4.03
C SER A 94 11.94 14.49 -4.63
N LYS A 95 12.13 15.58 -3.88
CA LYS A 95 11.88 16.93 -4.39
C LYS A 95 12.80 17.27 -5.55
N ALA A 96 14.07 16.91 -5.44
CA ALA A 96 15.03 17.14 -6.50
C ALA A 96 14.67 16.36 -7.76
N ALA A 97 14.26 15.10 -7.58
CA ALA A 97 13.86 14.26 -8.69
C ALA A 97 12.60 14.80 -9.37
N GLU A 98 11.68 15.32 -8.58
CA GLU A 98 10.48 15.95 -9.10
C GLU A 98 10.82 17.19 -9.93
N TYR A 99 11.73 18.01 -9.42
CA TYR A 99 12.21 19.18 -10.16
C TYR A 99 12.83 18.78 -11.50
N ILE A 100 13.67 17.76 -11.49
CA ILE A 100 14.31 17.26 -12.71
C ILE A 100 13.26 16.75 -13.68
N ARG A 101 12.28 16.00 -13.21
CA ARG A 101 11.18 15.50 -14.05
C ARG A 101 10.44 16.65 -14.71
N ASN A 102 10.15 17.70 -13.96
CA ASN A 102 9.37 18.82 -14.46
C ASN A 102 10.13 19.66 -15.45
N THR A 103 11.46 19.71 -15.34
CA THR A 103 12.28 20.57 -16.20
C THR A 103 12.88 19.84 -17.39
N SER A 104 13.19 18.55 -17.26
CA SER A 104 13.91 17.82 -18.30
C SER A 104 13.19 16.57 -18.79
N GLY A 105 12.26 16.04 -18.03
CA GLY A 105 11.57 14.83 -18.41
C GLY A 105 10.80 14.94 -19.71
N ARG A 106 10.36 16.12 -20.03
CA ARG A 106 9.61 16.37 -21.25
C ARG A 106 10.40 16.15 -22.52
N ARG A 107 11.72 16.26 -22.42
CA ARG A 107 12.59 16.11 -23.59
C ARG A 107 12.86 14.67 -23.93
N ILE A 108 12.58 13.78 -23.03
CA ILE A 108 12.83 12.36 -23.21
C ILE A 108 11.73 11.69 -24.01
N VAL A 109 10.57 12.23 -23.95
CA VAL A 109 9.38 11.66 -24.61
C VAL A 109 9.36 11.85 -26.10
#